data_d125093b2f8b54002f659f8337170fb6
#
_entry.id   d125093b2f8b54002f659f8337170fb6
#
_cell.length_a   1.000
_cell.length_b   1.000
_cell.length_c   1.000
_cell.angle_alpha   90.00
_cell.angle_beta   90.00
_cell.angle_gamma   90.00
#
_symmetry.space_group_name_H-M   'P 1'
#
loop_
_entity.id
_entity.type
_entity.pdbx_description
1 polymer ?
#
loop_
_entity_poly.entity_id
_entity_poly.type
_entity_poly.pdbx_seq_one_letter_code
_entity_poly.pdbx_strand_id
1 'polypeptide(L)'
;MKSLINIFLLSAVMYGQYPADSLFNDTNNNFLQKMFLYPITKWQRVSYNSEVIGCQYSPNCSLYGAQAIHSKGAILGSIITYDRIVRCNESAQFHHDKMGGFYSLDNRLVDPVNHYPNTNKKSPLLAATLSAIIPGSGRIYGGRLIMDGIYGLFLSSLTIQIAQKSVRNGSTLSPFYIGVALMSYGGEIYGAYRTANYYQSDLNPKLKDIKEK
;
A
#
# COMPACT_ATOMS: atom_id res chain seq x y z
N MET A 1 -22.16 40.81 7.33
CA MET A 1 -22.39 39.43 7.76
C MET A 1 -22.80 38.49 6.64
N LYS A 2 -23.79 38.79 5.82
CA LYS A 2 -24.21 37.92 4.68
C LYS A 2 -23.09 37.61 3.67
N SER A 3 -22.16 38.56 3.42
CA SER A 3 -21.02 38.36 2.51
C SER A 3 -19.98 37.38 3.05
N LEU A 4 -19.71 37.37 4.36
CA LEU A 4 -18.78 36.43 5.00
C LEU A 4 -19.32 35.01 5.04
N ILE A 5 -20.64 34.86 5.23
CA ILE A 5 -21.30 33.55 5.19
C ILE A 5 -21.24 32.94 3.77
N ASN A 6 -21.42 33.78 2.74
CA ASN A 6 -21.29 33.33 1.35
C ASN A 6 -19.85 32.92 0.99
N ILE A 7 -18.83 33.61 1.51
CA ILE A 7 -17.42 33.22 1.31
C ILE A 7 -17.13 31.90 2.03
N PHE A 8 -17.69 31.67 3.22
CA PHE A 8 -17.53 30.43 3.97
C PHE A 8 -18.24 29.26 3.28
N LEU A 9 -19.44 29.49 2.71
CA LEU A 9 -20.18 28.49 1.95
C LEU A 9 -19.50 28.20 0.60
N LEU A 10 -18.95 29.20 -0.11
CA LEU A 10 -18.17 28.98 -1.32
C LEU A 10 -16.86 28.23 -1.05
N SER A 11 -16.18 28.51 0.06
CA SER A 11 -14.98 27.75 0.44
C SER A 11 -15.29 26.29 0.81
N ALA A 12 -16.46 26.00 1.33
CA ALA A 12 -16.90 24.62 1.58
C ALA A 12 -17.22 23.84 0.27
N VAL A 13 -17.67 24.52 -0.78
CA VAL A 13 -17.95 23.91 -2.10
C VAL A 13 -16.68 23.68 -2.93
N MET A 14 -15.60 24.40 -2.65
CA MET A 14 -14.30 24.28 -3.35
C MET A 14 -13.39 23.17 -2.79
N TYR A 15 -13.83 22.42 -1.80
CA TYR A 15 -13.12 21.20 -1.41
C TYR A 15 -13.44 20.11 -2.44
N GLY A 16 -12.61 20.03 -3.49
CA GLY A 16 -12.66 18.95 -4.45
C GLY A 16 -12.68 17.60 -3.71
N GLN A 17 -13.61 16.74 -4.06
CA GLN A 17 -13.64 15.39 -3.52
C GLN A 17 -12.48 14.60 -4.10
N TYR A 18 -11.56 14.22 -3.23
CA TYR A 18 -10.49 13.30 -3.58
C TYR A 18 -10.99 11.85 -3.54
N PRO A 19 -10.39 10.93 -4.31
CA PRO A 19 -10.88 9.55 -4.40
C PRO A 19 -11.03 8.84 -3.04
N ALA A 20 -10.21 9.15 -2.04
CA ALA A 20 -10.34 8.57 -0.70
C ALA A 20 -11.50 9.15 0.10
N ASP A 21 -12.01 10.34 -0.24
CA ASP A 21 -13.13 10.95 0.50
C ASP A 21 -14.43 10.16 0.33
N SER A 22 -14.68 9.61 -0.87
CA SER A 22 -15.85 8.76 -1.12
C SER A 22 -15.79 7.48 -0.28
N LEU A 23 -14.60 6.86 -0.20
CA LEU A 23 -14.39 5.67 0.63
C LEU A 23 -14.50 5.99 2.12
N PHE A 24 -13.99 7.13 2.57
CA PHE A 24 -14.10 7.56 3.97
C PHE A 24 -15.54 7.81 4.40
N ASN A 25 -16.35 8.40 3.52
CA ASN A 25 -17.75 8.75 3.81
C ASN A 25 -18.72 7.58 3.68
N ASP A 26 -18.26 6.40 3.24
CA ASP A 26 -19.11 5.22 3.17
C ASP A 26 -19.65 4.86 4.57
N THR A 27 -20.97 4.68 4.64
CA THR A 27 -21.69 4.32 5.88
C THR A 27 -21.35 2.92 6.38
N ASN A 28 -20.89 2.04 5.52
CA ASN A 28 -20.49 0.68 5.86
C ASN A 28 -19.16 0.61 6.64
N ASN A 29 -18.38 1.71 6.64
CA ASN A 29 -17.14 1.75 7.40
C ASN A 29 -17.40 1.81 8.90
N ASN A 30 -16.72 0.93 9.65
CA ASN A 30 -16.68 1.02 11.08
C ASN A 30 -15.77 2.17 11.55
N PHE A 31 -15.83 2.49 12.84
CA PHE A 31 -15.04 3.57 13.45
C PHE A 31 -13.54 3.43 13.20
N LEU A 32 -13.01 2.21 13.32
CA LEU A 32 -11.58 1.93 13.12
C LEU A 32 -11.15 2.17 11.67
N GLN A 33 -11.96 1.75 10.70
CA GLN A 33 -11.69 2.02 9.27
C GLN A 33 -11.67 3.53 9.00
N LYS A 34 -12.62 4.29 9.54
CA LYS A 34 -12.65 5.75 9.41
C LYS A 34 -11.41 6.40 10.02
N MET A 35 -10.97 5.94 11.18
CA MET A 35 -9.76 6.43 11.83
C MET A 35 -8.50 6.24 10.97
N PHE A 36 -8.39 5.09 10.28
CA PHE A 36 -7.25 4.80 9.40
C PHE A 36 -7.37 5.46 8.02
N LEU A 37 -8.59 5.67 7.51
CA LEU A 37 -8.83 6.38 6.25
C LEU A 37 -8.58 7.88 6.38
N TYR A 38 -8.86 8.48 7.54
CA TYR A 38 -8.73 9.92 7.75
C TYR A 38 -7.36 10.50 7.35
N PRO A 39 -6.21 9.96 7.80
CA PRO A 39 -4.91 10.49 7.39
C PRO A 39 -4.67 10.34 5.88
N ILE A 40 -5.24 9.33 5.22
CA ILE A 40 -5.13 9.16 3.77
C ILE A 40 -5.89 10.26 3.04
N THR A 41 -7.09 10.62 3.49
CA THR A 41 -7.85 11.74 2.89
C THR A 41 -7.07 13.06 3.00
N LYS A 42 -6.39 13.29 4.13
CA LYS A 42 -5.55 14.48 4.32
C LYS A 42 -4.30 14.45 3.43
N TRP A 43 -3.66 13.28 3.33
CA TRP A 43 -2.51 13.10 2.45
C TRP A 43 -2.86 13.35 0.97
N GLN A 44 -4.02 12.90 0.50
CA GLN A 44 -4.42 13.13 -0.89
C GLN A 44 -4.55 14.62 -1.22
N ARG A 45 -4.98 15.46 -0.27
CA ARG A 45 -5.03 16.92 -0.47
C ARG A 45 -3.65 17.54 -0.70
N VAL A 46 -2.62 16.95 -0.13
CA VAL A 46 -1.23 17.39 -0.33
C VAL A 46 -0.64 16.76 -1.60
N SER A 47 -0.78 15.45 -1.76
CA SER A 47 -0.10 14.70 -2.81
C SER A 47 -0.67 14.94 -4.21
N TYR A 48 -1.99 15.16 -4.35
CA TYR A 48 -2.61 15.43 -5.65
C TYR A 48 -2.41 16.87 -6.12
N ASN A 49 -2.10 17.78 -5.20
CA ASN A 49 -1.80 19.18 -5.52
C ASN A 49 -0.29 19.44 -5.68
N SER A 50 0.53 18.40 -5.58
CA SER A 50 1.99 18.51 -5.72
C SER A 50 2.43 17.96 -7.07
N GLU A 51 3.15 18.76 -7.85
CA GLU A 51 3.76 18.33 -9.11
C GLU A 51 4.96 17.38 -8.90
N VAL A 52 5.52 17.37 -7.69
CA VAL A 52 6.73 16.60 -7.35
C VAL A 52 6.39 15.17 -6.89
N ILE A 53 5.18 14.95 -6.36
CA ILE A 53 4.79 13.66 -5.80
C ILE A 53 4.06 12.84 -6.86
N GLY A 54 4.82 12.23 -7.75
CA GLY A 54 4.31 11.25 -8.73
C GLY A 54 4.26 9.83 -8.15
N CYS A 55 3.24 9.06 -8.51
CA CYS A 55 3.16 7.64 -8.18
C CYS A 55 3.22 6.83 -9.47
N GLN A 56 4.18 5.89 -9.56
CA GLN A 56 4.35 5.03 -10.73
C GLN A 56 3.23 3.99 -10.90
N TYR A 57 2.36 3.86 -9.92
CA TYR A 57 1.27 2.87 -9.94
C TYR A 57 -0.11 3.48 -10.17
N SER A 58 -1.01 2.68 -10.76
CA SER A 58 -2.44 2.92 -10.88
C SER A 58 -3.22 1.75 -10.24
N PRO A 59 -4.06 2.00 -9.21
CA PRO A 59 -4.23 3.27 -8.50
C PRO A 59 -2.96 3.68 -7.75
N ASN A 60 -2.82 4.96 -7.42
CA ASN A 60 -1.69 5.41 -6.62
C ASN A 60 -1.73 4.82 -5.19
N CYS A 61 -0.60 4.87 -4.46
CA CYS A 61 -0.48 4.20 -3.16
C CYS A 61 -1.50 4.67 -2.12
N SER A 62 -1.90 5.94 -2.14
CA SER A 62 -2.91 6.45 -1.20
C SER A 62 -4.32 5.94 -1.51
N LEU A 63 -4.72 5.91 -2.78
CA LEU A 63 -6.01 5.33 -3.17
C LEU A 63 -6.02 3.82 -2.97
N TYR A 64 -4.93 3.13 -3.31
CA TYR A 64 -4.77 1.71 -3.03
C TYR A 64 -4.95 1.40 -1.54
N GLY A 65 -4.29 2.18 -0.66
CA GLY A 65 -4.43 2.04 0.78
C GLY A 65 -5.85 2.28 1.26
N ALA A 66 -6.52 3.31 0.75
CA ALA A 66 -7.92 3.57 1.08
C ALA A 66 -8.84 2.42 0.64
N GLN A 67 -8.66 1.88 -0.56
CA GLN A 67 -9.40 0.72 -1.06
C GLN A 67 -9.13 -0.55 -0.24
N ALA A 68 -7.87 -0.78 0.16
CA ALA A 68 -7.49 -1.92 0.99
C ALA A 68 -8.13 -1.83 2.38
N ILE A 69 -8.08 -0.68 3.03
CA ILE A 69 -8.69 -0.45 4.35
C ILE A 69 -10.22 -0.59 4.27
N HIS A 70 -10.83 -0.01 3.26
CA HIS A 70 -12.28 -0.11 3.06
C HIS A 70 -12.73 -1.58 2.85
N SER A 71 -12.03 -2.32 1.98
CA SER A 71 -12.46 -3.68 1.57
C SER A 71 -12.01 -4.80 2.50
N LYS A 72 -10.88 -4.65 3.21
CA LYS A 72 -10.27 -5.68 4.06
C LYS A 72 -10.26 -5.33 5.55
N GLY A 73 -10.78 -4.15 5.91
CA GLY A 73 -10.73 -3.64 7.27
C GLY A 73 -9.43 -2.90 7.61
N ALA A 74 -9.43 -2.18 8.73
CA ALA A 74 -8.35 -1.27 9.10
C ALA A 74 -6.98 -1.96 9.23
N ILE A 75 -6.91 -3.07 9.96
CA ILE A 75 -5.65 -3.75 10.26
C ILE A 75 -5.07 -4.41 9.02
N LEU A 76 -5.82 -5.33 8.40
CA LEU A 76 -5.34 -6.05 7.22
C LEU A 76 -5.14 -5.10 6.03
N GLY A 77 -6.02 -4.11 5.84
CA GLY A 77 -5.86 -3.09 4.81
C GLY A 77 -4.58 -2.27 4.97
N SER A 78 -4.19 -1.94 6.21
CA SER A 78 -2.93 -1.24 6.49
C SER A 78 -1.70 -2.10 6.23
N ILE A 79 -1.75 -3.38 6.59
CA ILE A 79 -0.71 -4.37 6.26
C ILE A 79 -0.52 -4.48 4.75
N ILE A 80 -1.61 -4.59 3.99
CA ILE A 80 -1.61 -4.64 2.52
C ILE A 80 -1.06 -3.33 1.93
N THR A 81 -1.41 -2.19 2.53
CA THR A 81 -0.92 -0.87 2.11
C THR A 81 0.58 -0.75 2.31
N TYR A 82 1.09 -1.24 3.43
CA TYR A 82 2.53 -1.23 3.70
C TYR A 82 3.30 -2.08 2.67
N ASP A 83 2.84 -3.29 2.35
CA ASP A 83 3.41 -4.10 1.27
C ASP A 83 3.48 -3.31 -0.05
N ARG A 84 2.43 -2.54 -0.37
CA ARG A 84 2.40 -1.69 -1.57
C ARG A 84 3.49 -0.61 -1.54
N ILE A 85 3.69 0.04 -0.38
CA ILE A 85 4.72 1.07 -0.21
C ILE A 85 6.11 0.47 -0.43
N VAL A 86 6.40 -0.69 0.15
CA VAL A 86 7.69 -1.39 -0.05
C VAL A 86 7.93 -1.72 -1.52
N ARG A 87 6.89 -2.14 -2.25
CA ARG A 87 6.98 -2.46 -3.68
C ARG A 87 7.08 -1.25 -4.60
N CYS A 88 6.79 -0.05 -4.10
CA CYS A 88 6.88 1.20 -4.85
C CYS A 88 8.32 1.73 -4.86
N ASN A 89 9.22 1.00 -5.49
CA ASN A 89 10.64 1.29 -5.62
C ASN A 89 11.08 1.21 -7.09
N GLU A 90 12.34 1.46 -7.37
CA GLU A 90 12.92 1.48 -8.72
C GLU A 90 12.79 0.14 -9.46
N SER A 91 12.73 -0.98 -8.74
CA SER A 91 12.56 -2.30 -9.35
C SER A 91 11.12 -2.63 -9.74
N ALA A 92 10.16 -1.77 -9.40
CA ALA A 92 8.73 -2.03 -9.59
C ALA A 92 8.37 -2.29 -11.05
N GLN A 93 8.90 -1.49 -11.97
CA GLN A 93 8.66 -1.66 -13.41
C GLN A 93 9.20 -3.01 -13.90
N PHE A 94 10.46 -3.33 -13.57
CA PHE A 94 11.06 -4.62 -13.95
C PHE A 94 10.20 -5.81 -13.51
N HIS A 95 9.69 -5.77 -12.28
CA HIS A 95 8.82 -6.83 -11.77
C HIS A 95 7.47 -6.86 -12.45
N HIS A 96 6.91 -5.69 -12.75
CA HIS A 96 5.63 -5.56 -13.43
C HIS A 96 5.69 -6.18 -14.84
N ASP A 97 6.74 -5.84 -15.59
CA ASP A 97 6.98 -6.37 -16.94
C ASP A 97 7.20 -7.89 -16.93
N LYS A 98 8.00 -8.37 -15.96
CA LYS A 98 8.26 -9.80 -15.78
C LYS A 98 6.99 -10.60 -15.47
N MET A 99 6.01 -9.98 -14.80
CA MET A 99 4.70 -10.56 -14.54
C MET A 99 3.72 -10.43 -15.71
N GLY A 100 4.08 -9.77 -16.78
CA GLY A 100 3.19 -9.44 -17.89
C GLY A 100 2.10 -8.45 -17.45
N GLY A 101 2.43 -7.52 -16.57
CA GLY A 101 1.51 -6.52 -16.04
C GLY A 101 1.02 -5.53 -17.09
N PHE A 102 -0.11 -4.88 -16.81
CA PHE A 102 -0.68 -3.86 -17.69
C PHE A 102 -0.27 -2.47 -17.28
N TYR A 103 -0.28 -1.59 -18.27
CA TYR A 103 -0.12 -0.16 -18.07
C TYR A 103 -1.46 0.54 -18.25
N SER A 104 -1.69 1.57 -17.45
CA SER A 104 -2.80 2.51 -17.63
C SER A 104 -2.53 3.44 -18.83
N LEU A 105 -3.55 4.19 -19.25
CA LEU A 105 -3.40 5.15 -20.37
C LEU A 105 -2.32 6.21 -20.15
N ASP A 106 -2.00 6.49 -18.90
CA ASP A 106 -0.94 7.42 -18.47
C ASP A 106 0.39 6.70 -18.12
N ASN A 107 0.60 5.49 -18.66
CA ASN A 107 1.80 4.66 -18.51
C ASN A 107 2.16 4.27 -17.06
N ARG A 108 1.20 4.30 -16.13
CA ARG A 108 1.41 3.79 -14.78
C ARG A 108 1.14 2.30 -14.68
N LEU A 109 1.86 1.64 -13.77
CA LEU A 109 1.76 0.20 -13.51
C LEU A 109 0.39 -0.14 -12.89
N VAL A 110 -0.45 -0.90 -13.57
CA VAL A 110 -1.77 -1.31 -13.02
C VAL A 110 -1.60 -2.44 -12.03
N ASP A 111 -1.91 -2.16 -10.76
CA ASP A 111 -1.79 -3.12 -9.66
C ASP A 111 -2.93 -2.91 -8.64
N PRO A 112 -4.09 -3.54 -8.85
CA PRO A 112 -5.26 -3.39 -7.98
C PRO A 112 -5.09 -4.11 -6.63
N VAL A 113 -5.94 -3.81 -5.65
CA VAL A 113 -5.93 -4.45 -4.32
C VAL A 113 -6.23 -5.95 -4.41
N ASN A 114 -7.17 -6.33 -5.26
CA ASN A 114 -7.54 -7.73 -5.45
C ASN A 114 -6.72 -8.33 -6.60
N HIS A 115 -5.98 -9.38 -6.30
CA HIS A 115 -5.21 -10.13 -7.27
C HIS A 115 -5.76 -11.55 -7.39
N TYR A 116 -5.61 -12.12 -8.57
CA TYR A 116 -5.90 -13.53 -8.77
C TYR A 116 -4.66 -14.35 -8.40
N PRO A 117 -4.79 -15.41 -7.57
CA PRO A 117 -3.68 -16.30 -7.29
C PRO A 117 -3.24 -16.98 -8.57
N ASN A 118 -1.94 -17.09 -8.75
CA ASN A 118 -1.33 -17.85 -9.82
C ASN A 118 -0.81 -19.18 -9.28
N THR A 119 -0.78 -20.21 -10.12
CA THR A 119 -0.23 -21.53 -9.75
C THR A 119 1.29 -21.43 -9.61
N ASN A 120 1.78 -21.13 -8.43
CA ASN A 120 3.20 -20.98 -8.20
C ASN A 120 3.84 -22.27 -7.67
N LYS A 121 5.08 -22.53 -8.10
CA LYS A 121 5.92 -23.62 -7.59
C LYS A 121 6.57 -23.30 -6.24
N LYS A 122 6.50 -22.04 -5.78
CA LYS A 122 7.09 -21.60 -4.50
C LYS A 122 6.04 -21.59 -3.39
N SER A 123 6.43 -22.04 -2.20
CA SER A 123 5.53 -22.07 -1.04
C SER A 123 5.31 -20.65 -0.47
N PRO A 124 4.06 -20.13 -0.50
CA PRO A 124 3.76 -18.83 0.13
C PRO A 124 3.97 -18.84 1.64
N LEU A 125 3.71 -19.99 2.29
CA LEU A 125 3.91 -20.13 3.73
C LEU A 125 5.41 -20.06 4.09
N LEU A 126 6.27 -20.74 3.32
CA LEU A 126 7.71 -20.66 3.51
C LEU A 126 8.22 -19.23 3.30
N ALA A 127 7.74 -18.53 2.27
CA ALA A 127 8.09 -17.12 2.06
C ALA A 127 7.70 -16.24 3.26
N ALA A 128 6.49 -16.41 3.78
CA ALA A 128 6.01 -15.69 4.96
C ALA A 128 6.88 -15.98 6.19
N THR A 129 7.21 -17.25 6.43
CA THR A 129 8.05 -17.70 7.57
C THR A 129 9.46 -17.12 7.46
N LEU A 130 10.06 -17.12 6.27
CA LEU A 130 11.37 -16.51 6.04
C LEU A 130 11.35 -15.01 6.37
N SER A 131 10.34 -14.26 5.91
CA SER A 131 10.23 -12.83 6.24
C SER A 131 9.83 -12.56 7.70
N ALA A 132 9.21 -13.53 8.37
CA ALA A 132 8.97 -13.45 9.81
C ALA A 132 10.26 -13.63 10.65
N ILE A 133 11.30 -14.29 10.11
CA ILE A 133 12.60 -14.42 10.78
C ILE A 133 13.50 -13.27 10.37
N ILE A 134 13.64 -13.02 9.08
CA ILE A 134 14.44 -11.93 8.51
C ILE A 134 13.57 -11.15 7.51
N PRO A 135 13.10 -9.94 7.87
CA PRO A 135 12.30 -9.12 6.96
C PRO A 135 12.95 -8.99 5.59
N GLY A 136 12.18 -9.15 4.53
CA GLY A 136 12.65 -9.07 3.15
C GLY A 136 13.15 -10.38 2.54
N SER A 137 13.60 -11.36 3.34
CA SER A 137 14.16 -12.62 2.82
C SER A 137 13.12 -13.45 2.05
N GLY A 138 11.88 -13.47 2.50
CA GLY A 138 10.80 -14.16 1.82
C GLY A 138 10.42 -13.53 0.48
N ARG A 139 10.62 -12.22 0.29
CA ARG A 139 10.45 -11.56 -1.00
C ARG A 139 11.48 -12.04 -2.02
N ILE A 140 12.74 -12.15 -1.59
CA ILE A 140 13.83 -12.69 -2.41
C ILE A 140 13.55 -14.15 -2.77
N TYR A 141 13.17 -14.97 -1.79
CA TYR A 141 12.72 -16.33 -2.04
C TYR A 141 11.55 -16.37 -3.03
N GLY A 142 10.58 -15.48 -2.91
CA GLY A 142 9.44 -15.33 -3.82
C GLY A 142 9.83 -15.01 -5.26
N GLY A 143 11.05 -14.53 -5.52
CA GLY A 143 11.57 -14.21 -6.86
C GLY A 143 11.72 -12.72 -7.15
N ARG A 144 11.61 -11.88 -6.12
CA ARG A 144 11.94 -10.46 -6.24
C ARG A 144 13.44 -10.23 -6.20
N LEU A 145 13.88 -9.07 -6.69
CA LEU A 145 15.29 -8.68 -6.63
C LEU A 145 15.75 -8.54 -5.17
N ILE A 146 17.06 -8.72 -4.95
CA ILE A 146 17.69 -8.55 -3.63
C ILE A 146 17.39 -7.16 -3.05
N MET A 147 17.36 -6.13 -3.87
CA MET A 147 17.04 -4.76 -3.46
C MET A 147 15.66 -4.63 -2.82
N ASP A 148 14.64 -5.32 -3.34
CA ASP A 148 13.30 -5.33 -2.70
C ASP A 148 13.33 -5.93 -1.29
N GLY A 149 14.15 -6.98 -1.08
CA GLY A 149 14.37 -7.55 0.24
C GLY A 149 15.08 -6.59 1.18
N ILE A 150 16.09 -5.87 0.67
CA ILE A 150 16.82 -4.84 1.43
C ILE A 150 15.89 -3.69 1.82
N TYR A 151 15.05 -3.20 0.91
CA TYR A 151 14.04 -2.18 1.23
C TYR A 151 13.09 -2.64 2.33
N GLY A 152 12.58 -3.87 2.25
CA GLY A 152 11.72 -4.44 3.28
C GLY A 152 12.42 -4.53 4.64
N LEU A 153 13.66 -5.03 4.67
CA LEU A 153 14.49 -5.10 5.88
C LEU A 153 14.74 -3.71 6.46
N PHE A 154 15.13 -2.75 5.62
CA PHE A 154 15.44 -1.38 6.04
C PHE A 154 14.22 -0.68 6.65
N LEU A 155 13.09 -0.68 5.95
CA LEU A 155 11.88 -0.01 6.40
C LEU A 155 11.30 -0.65 7.67
N SER A 156 11.30 -1.97 7.77
CA SER A 156 10.85 -2.68 8.97
C SER A 156 11.77 -2.38 10.17
N SER A 157 13.08 -2.42 9.95
CA SER A 157 14.06 -2.10 11.00
C SER A 157 13.94 -0.66 11.47
N LEU A 158 13.74 0.29 10.55
CA LEU A 158 13.57 1.71 10.86
C LEU A 158 12.33 1.95 11.74
N THR A 159 11.17 1.37 11.36
CA THR A 159 9.94 1.54 12.13
C THR A 159 10.04 0.92 13.52
N ILE A 160 10.70 -0.23 13.66
CA ILE A 160 10.96 -0.88 14.94
C ILE A 160 11.87 0.00 15.82
N GLN A 161 12.97 0.55 15.26
CA GLN A 161 13.87 1.44 15.99
C GLN A 161 13.19 2.71 16.49
N ILE A 162 12.32 3.31 15.64
CA ILE A 162 11.53 4.48 16.04
C ILE A 162 10.60 4.13 17.18
N ALA A 163 9.90 3.00 17.12
CA ALA A 163 9.03 2.54 18.20
C ALA A 163 9.80 2.30 19.50
N GLN A 164 10.94 1.60 19.44
CA GLN A 164 11.79 1.35 20.61
C GLN A 164 12.30 2.66 21.22
N LYS A 165 12.77 3.61 20.39
CA LYS A 165 13.24 4.91 20.87
C LYS A 165 12.12 5.70 21.52
N SER A 166 10.91 5.68 20.94
CA SER A 166 9.75 6.35 21.52
C SER A 166 9.37 5.79 22.89
N VAL A 167 9.39 4.47 23.05
CA VAL A 167 9.13 3.80 24.34
C VAL A 167 10.20 4.16 25.38
N ARG A 168 11.50 4.09 25.00
CA ARG A 168 12.59 4.44 25.90
C ARG A 168 12.54 5.89 26.39
N ASN A 169 12.06 6.79 25.54
CA ASN A 169 11.92 8.21 25.87
C ASN A 169 10.60 8.53 26.60
N GLY A 170 9.77 7.55 26.94
CA GLY A 170 8.48 7.76 27.61
C GLY A 170 7.49 8.60 26.80
N SER A 171 7.59 8.61 25.47
CA SER A 171 6.72 9.41 24.62
C SER A 171 5.26 8.95 24.68
N THR A 172 4.34 9.90 24.80
CA THR A 172 2.89 9.63 24.72
C THR A 172 2.45 9.06 23.38
N LEU A 173 3.25 9.24 22.33
CA LEU A 173 3.02 8.68 20.98
C LEU A 173 3.58 7.24 20.81
N SER A 174 4.14 6.63 21.84
CA SER A 174 4.69 5.27 21.77
C SER A 174 3.71 4.23 21.26
N PRO A 175 2.41 4.21 21.68
CA PRO A 175 1.43 3.26 21.15
C PRO A 175 1.23 3.40 19.62
N PHE A 176 1.26 4.63 19.11
CA PHE A 176 1.16 4.90 17.69
C PHE A 176 2.36 4.31 16.91
N TYR A 177 3.60 4.57 17.36
CA TYR A 177 4.79 4.05 16.70
C TYR A 177 4.91 2.53 16.80
N ILE A 178 4.45 1.93 17.90
CA ILE A 178 4.34 0.47 18.02
C ILE A 178 3.35 -0.07 16.98
N GLY A 179 2.19 0.56 16.85
CA GLY A 179 1.20 0.20 15.82
C GLY A 179 1.78 0.25 14.41
N VAL A 180 2.50 1.33 14.06
CA VAL A 180 3.18 1.45 12.76
C VAL A 180 4.22 0.35 12.56
N ALA A 181 5.04 0.03 13.58
CA ALA A 181 6.03 -1.04 13.50
C ALA A 181 5.38 -2.43 13.30
N LEU A 182 4.28 -2.72 13.98
CA LEU A 182 3.53 -3.96 13.82
C LEU A 182 2.92 -4.07 12.42
N MET A 183 2.35 -2.98 11.87
CA MET A 183 1.81 -2.95 10.52
C MET A 183 2.91 -3.13 9.47
N SER A 184 4.07 -2.50 9.67
CA SER A 184 5.20 -2.64 8.76
C SER A 184 5.76 -4.06 8.75
N TYR A 185 5.93 -4.65 9.91
CA TYR A 185 6.40 -6.03 10.02
C TYR A 185 5.39 -7.04 9.45
N GLY A 186 4.10 -6.85 9.76
CA GLY A 186 3.02 -7.63 9.15
C GLY A 186 2.98 -7.48 7.63
N GLY A 187 3.25 -6.27 7.12
CA GLY A 187 3.35 -5.98 5.69
C GLY A 187 4.49 -6.71 4.99
N GLU A 188 5.62 -6.93 5.68
CA GLU A 188 6.72 -7.74 5.16
C GLU A 188 6.35 -9.22 5.05
N ILE A 189 5.72 -9.76 6.09
CA ILE A 189 5.25 -11.16 6.09
C ILE A 189 4.21 -11.37 4.99
N TYR A 190 3.21 -10.47 4.93
CA TYR A 190 2.17 -10.51 3.90
C TYR A 190 2.75 -10.33 2.50
N GLY A 191 3.67 -9.40 2.31
CA GLY A 191 4.29 -9.12 1.02
C GLY A 191 5.13 -10.28 0.50
N ALA A 192 5.80 -11.00 1.38
CA ALA A 192 6.51 -12.24 1.05
C ALA A 192 5.53 -13.35 0.63
N TYR A 193 4.47 -13.57 1.43
CA TYR A 193 3.39 -14.50 1.08
C TYR A 193 2.79 -14.18 -0.28
N ARG A 194 2.39 -12.91 -0.47
CA ARG A 194 1.82 -12.42 -1.71
C ARG A 194 2.78 -12.61 -2.89
N THR A 195 4.05 -12.28 -2.72
CA THR A 195 5.05 -12.43 -3.77
C THR A 195 5.16 -13.89 -4.21
N ALA A 196 5.28 -14.83 -3.28
CA ALA A 196 5.34 -16.25 -3.60
C ALA A 196 4.04 -16.79 -4.22
N ASN A 197 2.89 -16.21 -3.90
CA ASN A 197 1.59 -16.65 -4.40
C ASN A 197 1.23 -16.06 -5.78
N TYR A 198 1.67 -14.82 -6.06
CA TYR A 198 1.26 -14.09 -7.27
C TYR A 198 2.43 -13.77 -8.21
N TYR A 199 3.66 -13.90 -7.75
CA TYR A 199 4.83 -13.54 -8.53
C TYR A 199 5.29 -14.72 -9.38
N GLN A 200 4.90 -14.74 -10.65
CA GLN A 200 5.37 -15.74 -11.61
C GLN A 200 5.64 -15.17 -12.99
N SER A 201 6.60 -15.85 -13.66
CA SER A 201 7.03 -15.57 -15.02
C SER A 201 6.02 -15.98 -16.09
N ASP A 202 5.02 -16.78 -15.72
CA ASP A 202 4.06 -17.28 -16.71
C ASP A 202 2.80 -16.42 -16.67
N LEU A 203 2.53 -15.78 -17.79
CA LEU A 203 1.36 -14.93 -18.04
C LEU A 203 0.08 -15.55 -17.47
N ASN A 204 -0.60 -14.82 -16.62
CA ASN A 204 -1.96 -15.16 -16.24
C ASN A 204 -2.81 -15.27 -17.52
N PRO A 205 -3.38 -16.45 -17.87
CA PRO A 205 -4.10 -16.65 -19.14
C PRO A 205 -5.21 -15.62 -19.36
N LYS A 206 -5.90 -15.18 -18.30
CA LYS A 206 -6.92 -14.13 -18.38
C LYS A 206 -6.39 -12.76 -18.79
N LEU A 207 -5.11 -12.50 -18.58
CA LEU A 207 -4.47 -11.27 -18.99
C LEU A 207 -4.02 -11.32 -20.45
N LYS A 208 -3.83 -12.52 -21.00
CA LYS A 208 -3.49 -12.74 -22.40
C LYS A 208 -4.67 -12.37 -23.31
N ASP A 209 -5.88 -12.78 -22.91
CA ASP A 209 -7.11 -12.54 -23.66
C ASP A 209 -7.51 -11.05 -23.76
N ILE A 210 -7.00 -10.21 -22.85
CA ILE A 210 -7.27 -8.76 -22.84
C ILE A 210 -6.24 -8.01 -23.70
N LYS A 211 -5.03 -8.55 -23.86
CA LYS A 211 -3.99 -7.96 -24.75
C LYS A 211 -4.25 -8.24 -26.24
N GLU A 212 -5.05 -9.24 -26.56
CA GLU A 212 -5.36 -9.65 -27.93
C GLU A 212 -6.69 -9.04 -28.45
N LYS A 213 -7.40 -8.25 -27.62
CA LYS A 213 -8.58 -7.47 -28.00
C LYS A 213 -8.24 -5.98 -28.04
#